data_28d144e0f099fa223630ac126faf1245
#
_entry.id   28d144e0f099fa223630ac126faf1245
#
_cell.length_a   1.000
_cell.length_b   1.000
_cell.length_c   1.000
_cell.angle_alpha   90.00
_cell.angle_beta   90.00
_cell.angle_gamma   90.00
#
_symmetry.space_group_name_H-M   'P 1'
#
loop_
_entity.id
_entity.type
_entity.pdbx_description
1 polymer ?
#
loop_
_entity_poly.entity_id
_entity_poly.type
_entity_poly.pdbx_seq_one_letter_code
_entity_poly.pdbx_strand_id
1 'polypeptide(L)'
;VSAAATSQPPVRRWLFAATILTGSFLLFLIQPMVARMALPRLGGAPNVWNSAMLVYQALLLAGYAYAHWLGLLSLRRQAQVHLALFALAALTLPVALADLPAPAPGSEVFWVPALLALSIGPVFFLVSAQAPLMQRWYAAHPRAGEPWALYAASNLGSFGGLIAYPLLAEPLLTLHAQAWAWSAGYLLLLGLIAAAAWNRRGLDVTLATGADEAGPPVPRRRIVLWLALAAVPSGLMLSTTTHLTTDIVAMPLLWVIPLGLYLLSFSIAFAERRRAARVLSALAWVVVLAAGGLAMVSTHSAGLMPVFATLALLFLVCVALHTRLYDLRPEPRHLTLFYLTMSAGGALGGLFTALIAPLVFDWVWEHPLLVLAAAALLPRDSLPDWRRLRGLEPEMVRLALAALLGFAAFAGWLLHDLALEVEPEPAYWIWSAVLVVIGLALVPWRGLVLGLLLGIMLVQGGLLTLEDSREGIRTRSYFGIYTVRDYAQDRLRTLAHGTTLHGEQSTDPALRRSPRTYYGPGSGAGMALGRAQQLFGPGARVAVV
;
A
#
# COMPACT_ATOMS: atom_id res chain seq x y z
N VAL A 1 -36.10 -51.67 6.61
CA VAL A 1 -36.36 -50.30 7.05
C VAL A 1 -35.56 -49.39 6.13
N SER A 2 -36.23 -48.87 5.07
CA SER A 2 -35.66 -47.94 4.10
C SER A 2 -35.43 -46.59 4.80
N ALA A 3 -34.19 -46.23 5.04
CA ALA A 3 -33.84 -44.87 5.49
C ALA A 3 -34.22 -43.91 4.38
N ALA A 4 -35.20 -43.05 4.61
CA ALA A 4 -35.56 -41.96 3.76
C ALA A 4 -34.31 -41.06 3.58
N ALA A 5 -33.67 -41.15 2.41
CA ALA A 5 -32.63 -40.24 2.01
C ALA A 5 -33.30 -38.86 1.91
N THR A 6 -33.18 -38.06 2.97
CA THR A 6 -33.58 -36.65 2.95
C THR A 6 -32.82 -36.00 1.81
N SER A 7 -33.54 -35.64 0.75
CA SER A 7 -32.99 -34.95 -0.42
C SER A 7 -32.48 -33.59 0.03
N GLN A 8 -31.17 -33.53 0.34
CA GLN A 8 -30.53 -32.27 0.65
C GLN A 8 -30.62 -31.32 -0.57
N PRO A 9 -31.01 -30.07 -0.39
CA PRO A 9 -31.14 -29.13 -1.50
C PRO A 9 -29.78 -28.97 -2.22
N PRO A 10 -29.79 -28.78 -3.55
CA PRO A 10 -28.57 -28.64 -4.32
C PRO A 10 -27.80 -27.36 -3.90
N VAL A 11 -26.47 -27.45 -3.83
CA VAL A 11 -25.61 -26.28 -3.57
C VAL A 11 -25.71 -25.31 -4.75
N ARG A 12 -26.25 -24.15 -4.51
CA ARG A 12 -26.30 -23.08 -5.51
C ARG A 12 -24.97 -22.31 -5.52
N ARG A 13 -23.92 -22.89 -6.13
CA ARG A 13 -22.58 -22.30 -6.21
C ARG A 13 -22.59 -20.85 -6.71
N TRP A 14 -23.41 -20.54 -7.70
CA TRP A 14 -23.55 -19.20 -8.25
C TRP A 14 -23.98 -18.16 -7.20
N LEU A 15 -24.84 -18.56 -6.23
CA LEU A 15 -25.31 -17.65 -5.18
C LEU A 15 -24.16 -17.22 -4.27
N PHE A 16 -23.30 -18.16 -3.84
CA PHE A 16 -22.13 -17.85 -3.03
C PHE A 16 -21.09 -17.02 -3.82
N ALA A 17 -20.89 -17.36 -5.10
CA ALA A 17 -20.00 -16.59 -5.98
C ALA A 17 -20.51 -15.15 -6.19
N ALA A 18 -21.82 -14.97 -6.46
CA ALA A 18 -22.42 -13.64 -6.60
C ALA A 18 -22.34 -12.83 -5.30
N THR A 19 -22.59 -13.46 -4.15
CA THR A 19 -22.48 -12.81 -2.83
C THR A 19 -21.05 -12.33 -2.57
N ILE A 20 -20.04 -13.17 -2.83
CA ILE A 20 -18.62 -12.82 -2.65
C ILE A 20 -18.21 -11.73 -3.63
N LEU A 21 -18.58 -11.85 -4.91
CA LEU A 21 -18.27 -10.84 -5.93
C LEU A 21 -18.83 -9.47 -5.55
N THR A 22 -20.12 -9.41 -5.17
CA THR A 22 -20.77 -8.17 -4.75
C THR A 22 -20.11 -7.58 -3.50
N GLY A 23 -19.84 -8.40 -2.48
CA GLY A 23 -19.17 -7.95 -1.25
C GLY A 23 -17.78 -7.41 -1.51
N SER A 24 -16.96 -8.12 -2.31
CA SER A 24 -15.62 -7.67 -2.67
C SER A 24 -15.64 -6.40 -3.54
N PHE A 25 -16.59 -6.29 -4.46
CA PHE A 25 -16.79 -5.09 -5.26
C PHE A 25 -17.12 -3.87 -4.40
N LEU A 26 -18.08 -3.98 -3.49
CA LEU A 26 -18.46 -2.91 -2.57
C LEU A 26 -17.31 -2.52 -1.64
N LEU A 27 -16.54 -3.51 -1.15
CA LEU A 27 -15.40 -3.29 -0.27
C LEU A 27 -14.31 -2.42 -0.91
N PHE A 28 -14.05 -2.60 -2.20
CA PHE A 28 -13.04 -1.84 -2.91
C PHE A 28 -13.57 -0.54 -3.52
N LEU A 29 -14.86 -0.48 -3.86
CA LEU A 29 -15.50 0.74 -4.35
C LEU A 29 -15.61 1.83 -3.28
N ILE A 30 -15.89 1.47 -2.01
CA ILE A 30 -16.07 2.43 -0.91
C ILE A 30 -14.77 3.16 -0.57
N GLN A 31 -13.60 2.53 -0.75
CA GLN A 31 -12.32 3.11 -0.34
C GLN A 31 -12.02 4.44 -1.04
N PRO A 32 -11.97 4.50 -2.38
CA PRO A 32 -11.78 5.76 -3.08
C PRO A 32 -12.96 6.73 -2.92
N MET A 33 -14.19 6.23 -2.82
CA MET A 33 -15.37 7.06 -2.60
C MET A 33 -15.26 7.87 -1.30
N VAL A 34 -14.91 7.23 -0.20
CA VAL A 34 -14.77 7.90 1.11
C VAL A 34 -13.56 8.82 1.13
N ALA A 35 -12.45 8.43 0.50
CA ALA A 35 -11.30 9.32 0.33
C ALA A 35 -11.69 10.60 -0.42
N ARG A 36 -12.51 10.47 -1.47
CA ARG A 36 -13.03 11.63 -2.22
C ARG A 36 -13.98 12.49 -1.39
N MET A 37 -14.86 11.88 -0.57
CA MET A 37 -15.72 12.61 0.37
C MET A 37 -14.90 13.38 1.41
N ALA A 38 -13.78 12.82 1.84
CA ALA A 38 -12.92 13.41 2.86
C ALA A 38 -12.04 14.55 2.31
N LEU A 39 -11.79 14.59 1.00
CA LEU A 39 -10.87 15.54 0.36
C LEU A 39 -11.14 17.01 0.70
N PRO A 40 -12.40 17.55 0.73
CA PRO A 40 -12.66 18.93 1.07
C PRO A 40 -12.33 19.30 2.53
N ARG A 41 -12.33 18.31 3.45
CA ARG A 41 -12.03 18.51 4.88
C ARG A 41 -10.57 18.26 5.23
N LEU A 42 -9.93 17.29 4.54
CA LEU A 42 -8.61 16.76 4.91
C LEU A 42 -7.50 17.16 3.93
N GLY A 43 -7.86 17.69 2.75
CA GLY A 43 -6.93 17.88 1.67
C GLY A 43 -6.46 16.57 1.02
N GLY A 44 -5.61 16.69 -0.01
CA GLY A 44 -5.09 15.56 -0.79
C GLY A 44 -3.75 15.03 -0.32
N ALA A 45 -3.36 15.27 0.94
CA ALA A 45 -2.06 14.86 1.45
C ALA A 45 -1.90 13.32 1.44
N PRO A 46 -0.70 12.80 1.10
CA PRO A 46 -0.44 11.36 1.05
C PRO A 46 -0.74 10.64 2.37
N ASN A 47 -0.48 11.29 3.50
CA ASN A 47 -0.73 10.71 4.82
C ASN A 47 -2.22 10.53 5.14
N VAL A 48 -3.11 11.35 4.57
CA VAL A 48 -4.57 11.15 4.67
C VAL A 48 -4.95 9.83 4.03
N TRP A 49 -4.41 9.54 2.85
CA TRP A 49 -4.60 8.26 2.17
C TRP A 49 -3.99 7.09 2.95
N ASN A 50 -2.76 7.23 3.44
CA ASN A 50 -2.12 6.19 4.24
C ASN A 50 -2.93 5.86 5.51
N SER A 51 -3.48 6.89 6.17
CA SER A 51 -4.37 6.72 7.31
C SER A 51 -5.67 6.01 6.94
N ALA A 52 -6.25 6.32 5.79
CA ALA A 52 -7.42 5.61 5.28
C ALA A 52 -7.11 4.13 5.03
N MET A 53 -5.98 3.82 4.39
CA MET A 53 -5.54 2.45 4.15
C MET A 53 -5.29 1.68 5.46
N LEU A 54 -4.70 2.32 6.47
CA LEU A 54 -4.56 1.72 7.79
C LEU A 54 -5.91 1.34 8.39
N VAL A 55 -6.90 2.24 8.34
CA VAL A 55 -8.26 1.97 8.83
C VAL A 55 -8.89 0.81 8.06
N TYR A 56 -8.79 0.78 6.73
CA TYR A 56 -9.34 -0.30 5.92
C TYR A 56 -8.68 -1.64 6.26
N GLN A 57 -7.36 -1.68 6.42
CA GLN A 57 -6.62 -2.88 6.80
C GLN A 57 -6.96 -3.35 8.22
N ALA A 58 -7.10 -2.43 9.17
CA ALA A 58 -7.50 -2.75 10.55
C ALA A 58 -8.93 -3.30 10.61
N LEU A 59 -9.86 -2.70 9.88
CA LEU A 59 -11.24 -3.17 9.78
C LEU A 59 -11.33 -4.52 9.05
N LEU A 60 -10.50 -4.74 8.02
CA LEU A 60 -10.39 -6.02 7.33
C LEU A 60 -9.89 -7.12 8.28
N LEU A 61 -8.83 -6.83 9.04
CA LEU A 61 -8.29 -7.74 10.06
C LEU A 61 -9.34 -8.07 11.12
N ALA A 62 -10.03 -7.04 11.63
CA ALA A 62 -11.12 -7.22 12.61
C ALA A 62 -12.26 -8.06 12.04
N GLY A 63 -12.66 -7.83 10.77
CA GLY A 63 -13.68 -8.62 10.08
C GLY A 63 -13.28 -10.09 9.89
N TYR A 64 -12.02 -10.36 9.59
CA TYR A 64 -11.51 -11.74 9.50
C TYR A 64 -11.45 -12.41 10.88
N ALA A 65 -11.04 -11.68 11.92
CA ALA A 65 -11.07 -12.18 13.30
C ALA A 65 -12.51 -12.48 13.75
N TYR A 66 -13.46 -11.59 13.43
CA TYR A 66 -14.89 -11.81 13.65
C TYR A 66 -15.41 -13.05 12.91
N ALA A 67 -15.09 -13.21 11.63
CA ALA A 67 -15.48 -14.38 10.85
C ALA A 67 -14.90 -15.67 11.44
N HIS A 68 -13.66 -15.63 11.95
CA HIS A 68 -13.05 -16.75 12.65
C HIS A 68 -13.79 -17.08 13.94
N TRP A 69 -14.02 -16.08 14.81
CA TRP A 69 -14.77 -16.24 16.05
C TRP A 69 -16.20 -16.75 15.81
N LEU A 70 -16.90 -16.15 14.84
CA LEU A 70 -18.25 -16.57 14.48
C LEU A 70 -18.27 -18.05 14.04
N GLY A 71 -17.18 -18.50 13.44
CA GLY A 71 -16.99 -19.89 13.02
C GLY A 71 -17.00 -20.92 14.16
N LEU A 72 -16.86 -20.51 15.42
CA LEU A 72 -16.99 -21.37 16.59
C LEU A 72 -18.47 -21.69 16.91
N LEU A 73 -19.40 -20.94 16.34
CA LEU A 73 -20.83 -21.13 16.53
C LEU A 73 -21.41 -22.10 15.49
N SER A 74 -22.61 -22.65 15.77
CA SER A 74 -23.37 -23.43 14.78
C SER A 74 -23.73 -22.57 13.57
N LEU A 75 -23.84 -23.15 12.38
CA LEU A 75 -24.16 -22.43 11.12
C LEU A 75 -25.43 -21.57 11.25
N ARG A 76 -26.43 -22.04 11.96
CA ARG A 76 -27.66 -21.28 12.22
C ARG A 76 -27.38 -20.01 13.04
N ARG A 77 -26.58 -20.13 14.11
CA ARG A 77 -26.22 -18.98 14.95
C ARG A 77 -25.32 -18.01 14.20
N GLN A 78 -24.37 -18.51 13.39
CA GLN A 78 -23.55 -17.67 12.50
C GLN A 78 -24.42 -16.79 11.60
N ALA A 79 -25.42 -17.40 10.92
CA ALA A 79 -26.31 -16.69 10.02
C ALA A 79 -27.17 -15.65 10.78
N GLN A 80 -27.73 -16.02 11.93
CA GLN A 80 -28.56 -15.12 12.75
C GLN A 80 -27.77 -13.90 13.23
N VAL A 81 -26.58 -14.12 13.81
CA VAL A 81 -25.73 -13.04 14.32
C VAL A 81 -25.25 -12.15 13.19
N HIS A 82 -24.77 -12.74 12.09
CA HIS A 82 -24.25 -11.96 10.97
C HIS A 82 -25.32 -11.13 10.28
N LEU A 83 -26.50 -11.69 10.01
CA LEU A 83 -27.62 -10.97 9.42
C LEU A 83 -28.15 -9.86 10.34
N ALA A 84 -28.25 -10.11 11.65
CA ALA A 84 -28.69 -9.09 12.61
C ALA A 84 -27.72 -7.92 12.67
N LEU A 85 -26.40 -8.18 12.73
CA LEU A 85 -25.39 -7.11 12.73
C LEU A 85 -25.35 -6.39 11.39
N PHE A 86 -25.50 -7.12 10.27
CA PHE A 86 -25.51 -6.53 8.94
C PHE A 86 -26.72 -5.60 8.74
N ALA A 87 -27.91 -6.01 9.24
CA ALA A 87 -29.11 -5.17 9.25
C ALA A 87 -28.98 -3.97 10.20
N LEU A 88 -28.32 -4.14 11.36
CA LEU A 88 -28.08 -3.05 12.30
C LEU A 88 -27.13 -2.00 11.69
N ALA A 89 -26.05 -2.45 11.02
CA ALA A 89 -25.14 -1.53 10.34
C ALA A 89 -25.80 -0.80 9.16
N ALA A 90 -26.86 -1.35 8.56
CA ALA A 90 -27.62 -0.64 7.53
C ALA A 90 -28.28 0.66 8.04
N LEU A 91 -28.43 0.83 9.37
CA LEU A 91 -28.93 2.07 9.96
C LEU A 91 -27.94 3.25 9.81
N THR A 92 -26.68 2.99 9.49
CA THR A 92 -25.67 4.03 9.22
C THR A 92 -25.65 4.47 7.74
N LEU A 93 -26.56 3.97 6.91
CA LEU A 93 -26.70 4.35 5.51
C LEU A 93 -27.61 5.58 5.34
N PRO A 94 -27.40 6.41 4.30
CA PRO A 94 -26.33 6.31 3.31
C PRO A 94 -24.95 6.65 3.88
N VAL A 95 -23.88 6.11 3.28
CA VAL A 95 -22.50 6.40 3.69
C VAL A 95 -22.23 7.90 3.64
N ALA A 96 -21.78 8.43 4.77
CA ALA A 96 -21.39 9.83 4.92
C ALA A 96 -20.22 9.95 5.89
N LEU A 97 -19.50 11.07 5.83
CA LEU A 97 -18.47 11.35 6.84
C LEU A 97 -19.14 11.71 8.17
N ALA A 98 -18.59 11.16 9.25
CA ALA A 98 -19.00 11.50 10.61
C ALA A 98 -18.77 12.99 10.88
N ASP A 99 -19.66 13.56 11.67
CA ASP A 99 -19.53 14.96 12.09
C ASP A 99 -18.71 15.02 13.39
N LEU A 100 -17.40 15.24 13.22
CA LEU A 100 -16.47 15.41 14.33
C LEU A 100 -15.99 16.86 14.40
N PRO A 101 -15.77 17.41 15.60
CA PRO A 101 -15.14 18.71 15.77
C PRO A 101 -13.74 18.71 15.14
N ALA A 102 -13.28 19.90 14.73
CA ALA A 102 -11.93 20.05 14.17
C ALA A 102 -10.86 19.53 15.15
N PRO A 103 -9.81 18.87 14.66
CA PRO A 103 -8.74 18.34 15.51
C PRO A 103 -7.96 19.47 16.17
N ALA A 104 -7.43 19.22 17.37
CA ALA A 104 -6.39 20.08 17.93
C ALA A 104 -5.13 19.97 17.07
N PRO A 105 -4.35 21.05 16.90
CA PRO A 105 -3.10 21.02 16.14
C PRO A 105 -2.16 19.89 16.63
N GLY A 106 -1.67 19.06 15.71
CA GLY A 106 -0.80 17.91 16.00
C GLY A 106 -1.54 16.62 16.37
N SER A 107 -2.89 16.63 16.51
CA SER A 107 -3.68 15.42 16.78
C SER A 107 -4.25 14.75 15.52
N GLU A 108 -3.97 15.28 14.35
CA GLU A 108 -4.50 14.83 13.05
C GLU A 108 -4.19 13.35 12.78
N VAL A 109 -3.04 12.89 13.23
CA VAL A 109 -2.56 11.50 13.11
C VAL A 109 -3.56 10.49 13.69
N PHE A 110 -4.25 10.83 14.77
CA PHE A 110 -5.26 9.97 15.39
C PHE A 110 -6.68 10.35 14.98
N TRP A 111 -6.91 11.64 14.74
CA TRP A 111 -8.23 12.16 14.41
C TRP A 111 -8.71 11.68 13.02
N VAL A 112 -7.82 11.67 12.00
CA VAL A 112 -8.19 11.22 10.66
C VAL A 112 -8.56 9.72 10.63
N PRO A 113 -7.79 8.80 11.23
CA PRO A 113 -8.23 7.41 11.36
C PRO A 113 -9.56 7.26 12.13
N ALA A 114 -9.76 8.04 13.21
CA ALA A 114 -11.00 8.00 13.98
C ALA A 114 -12.20 8.48 13.15
N LEU A 115 -12.06 9.59 12.41
CA LEU A 115 -13.09 10.09 11.50
C LEU A 115 -13.51 8.99 10.50
N LEU A 116 -12.54 8.36 9.85
CA LEU A 116 -12.81 7.34 8.83
C LEU A 116 -13.43 6.07 9.46
N ALA A 117 -12.92 5.63 10.61
CA ALA A 117 -13.45 4.48 11.31
C ALA A 117 -14.92 4.70 11.78
N LEU A 118 -15.26 5.89 12.24
CA LEU A 118 -16.63 6.22 12.61
C LEU A 118 -17.55 6.36 11.39
N SER A 119 -17.02 6.87 10.27
CA SER A 119 -17.81 7.08 9.05
C SER A 119 -18.27 5.79 8.40
N ILE A 120 -17.38 4.80 8.30
CA ILE A 120 -17.64 3.57 7.54
C ILE A 120 -17.44 2.28 8.34
N GLY A 121 -16.92 2.37 9.56
CA GLY A 121 -16.53 1.21 10.35
C GLY A 121 -17.57 0.11 10.40
N PRO A 122 -18.82 0.37 10.78
CA PRO A 122 -19.84 -0.67 10.89
C PRO A 122 -20.09 -1.44 9.59
N VAL A 123 -20.30 -0.72 8.48
CA VAL A 123 -20.59 -1.34 7.18
C VAL A 123 -19.35 -2.01 6.58
N PHE A 124 -18.17 -1.38 6.66
CA PHE A 124 -16.93 -1.92 6.12
C PHE A 124 -16.50 -3.19 6.86
N PHE A 125 -16.55 -3.18 8.18
CA PHE A 125 -16.24 -4.33 9.04
C PHE A 125 -17.07 -5.57 8.67
N LEU A 126 -18.38 -5.41 8.51
CA LEU A 126 -19.26 -6.54 8.18
C LEU A 126 -19.09 -7.03 6.75
N VAL A 127 -18.92 -6.10 5.78
CA VAL A 127 -18.62 -6.47 4.39
C VAL A 127 -17.29 -7.20 4.28
N SER A 128 -16.27 -6.81 5.07
CA SER A 128 -14.97 -7.49 5.08
C SER A 128 -15.03 -8.93 5.58
N ALA A 129 -15.92 -9.22 6.54
CA ALA A 129 -16.12 -10.57 7.08
C ALA A 129 -16.89 -11.51 6.12
N GLN A 130 -17.57 -10.96 5.13
CA GLN A 130 -18.51 -11.68 4.29
C GLN A 130 -17.82 -12.77 3.43
N ALA A 131 -16.68 -12.49 2.79
CA ALA A 131 -16.02 -13.46 1.91
C ALA A 131 -15.57 -14.74 2.66
N PRO A 132 -14.83 -14.67 3.78
CA PRO A 132 -14.46 -15.88 4.53
C PRO A 132 -15.66 -16.62 5.10
N LEU A 133 -16.73 -15.93 5.52
CA LEU A 133 -17.96 -16.59 5.98
C LEU A 133 -18.66 -17.34 4.85
N MET A 134 -18.81 -16.75 3.68
CA MET A 134 -19.45 -17.40 2.53
C MET A 134 -18.65 -18.60 2.04
N GLN A 135 -17.33 -18.53 2.01
CA GLN A 135 -16.47 -19.67 1.68
C GLN A 135 -16.66 -20.80 2.68
N ARG A 136 -16.71 -20.48 3.97
CA ARG A 136 -16.96 -21.47 5.03
C ARG A 136 -18.35 -22.10 4.92
N TRP A 137 -19.40 -21.30 4.70
CA TRP A 137 -20.76 -21.81 4.53
C TRP A 137 -20.89 -22.67 3.28
N TYR A 138 -20.18 -22.35 2.22
CA TYR A 138 -20.12 -23.19 1.02
C TYR A 138 -19.42 -24.52 1.31
N ALA A 139 -18.24 -24.50 1.92
CA ALA A 139 -17.45 -25.68 2.23
C ALA A 139 -18.13 -26.63 3.21
N ALA A 140 -19.05 -26.15 4.05
CA ALA A 140 -19.84 -26.97 4.97
C ALA A 140 -20.79 -27.95 4.28
N HIS A 141 -21.02 -27.86 2.97
CA HIS A 141 -21.92 -28.77 2.26
C HIS A 141 -21.16 -30.03 1.82
N PRO A 142 -21.67 -31.25 2.07
CA PRO A 142 -21.00 -32.51 1.72
C PRO A 142 -20.69 -32.68 0.21
N ARG A 143 -21.44 -31.97 -0.66
CA ARG A 143 -21.26 -31.95 -2.11
C ARG A 143 -20.60 -30.66 -2.59
N ALA A 144 -20.01 -29.88 -1.69
CA ALA A 144 -19.23 -28.71 -2.09
C ALA A 144 -18.01 -29.17 -2.90
N GLY A 145 -17.93 -28.76 -4.15
CA GLY A 145 -16.70 -28.92 -4.94
C GLY A 145 -15.64 -27.90 -4.52
N GLU A 146 -14.50 -27.95 -5.18
CA GLU A 146 -13.38 -27.04 -4.96
C GLU A 146 -13.83 -25.56 -5.00
N PRO A 147 -13.36 -24.69 -4.07
CA PRO A 147 -13.83 -23.31 -3.93
C PRO A 147 -13.21 -22.33 -4.92
N TRP A 148 -12.51 -22.79 -5.96
CA TRP A 148 -11.77 -21.92 -6.91
C TRP A 148 -12.59 -20.79 -7.52
N ALA A 149 -13.87 -21.06 -7.87
CA ALA A 149 -14.74 -20.01 -8.39
C ALA A 149 -15.07 -18.92 -7.36
N LEU A 150 -15.03 -19.25 -6.07
CA LEU A 150 -15.27 -18.29 -4.99
C LEU A 150 -14.06 -17.35 -4.82
N TYR A 151 -12.84 -17.86 -4.95
CA TYR A 151 -11.62 -17.03 -4.96
C TYR A 151 -11.57 -16.14 -6.20
N ALA A 152 -11.91 -16.71 -7.38
CA ALA A 152 -11.98 -15.92 -8.60
C ALA A 152 -13.03 -14.81 -8.51
N ALA A 153 -14.19 -15.07 -7.93
CA ALA A 153 -15.24 -14.09 -7.71
C ALA A 153 -14.78 -12.96 -6.77
N SER A 154 -14.05 -13.30 -5.70
CA SER A 154 -13.46 -12.30 -4.79
C SER A 154 -12.47 -11.38 -5.50
N ASN A 155 -11.54 -11.95 -6.25
CA ASN A 155 -10.53 -11.18 -6.99
C ASN A 155 -11.18 -10.29 -8.06
N LEU A 156 -12.12 -10.85 -8.84
CA LEU A 156 -12.85 -10.09 -9.86
C LEU A 156 -13.66 -8.95 -9.26
N GLY A 157 -14.32 -9.19 -8.13
CA GLY A 157 -15.05 -8.17 -7.39
C GLY A 157 -14.12 -7.05 -6.90
N SER A 158 -12.99 -7.40 -6.29
CA SER A 158 -12.01 -6.44 -5.78
C SER A 158 -11.44 -5.56 -6.88
N PHE A 159 -10.95 -6.14 -7.97
CA PHE A 159 -10.47 -5.40 -9.12
C PHE A 159 -11.56 -4.58 -9.80
N GLY A 160 -12.75 -5.19 -9.96
CA GLY A 160 -13.89 -4.51 -10.55
C GLY A 160 -14.29 -3.28 -9.75
N GLY A 161 -14.35 -3.37 -8.41
CA GLY A 161 -14.67 -2.25 -7.53
C GLY A 161 -13.63 -1.13 -7.59
N LEU A 162 -12.34 -1.49 -7.56
CA LEU A 162 -11.24 -0.52 -7.61
C LEU A 162 -11.22 0.24 -8.94
N ILE A 163 -11.36 -0.47 -10.07
CA ILE A 163 -11.30 0.14 -11.41
C ILE A 163 -12.60 0.86 -11.75
N ALA A 164 -13.75 0.36 -11.29
CA ALA A 164 -15.04 1.00 -11.52
C ALA A 164 -15.13 2.40 -10.93
N TYR A 165 -14.37 2.67 -9.87
CA TYR A 165 -14.40 4.00 -9.26
C TYR A 165 -13.89 5.10 -10.21
N PRO A 166 -12.62 5.11 -10.65
CA PRO A 166 -12.10 6.17 -11.51
C PRO A 166 -12.71 6.16 -12.92
N LEU A 167 -13.16 5.01 -13.43
CA LEU A 167 -13.68 4.91 -14.81
C LEU A 167 -15.18 5.14 -14.91
N LEU A 168 -15.96 4.83 -13.89
CA LEU A 168 -17.43 4.88 -13.95
C LEU A 168 -18.01 5.75 -12.84
N ALA A 169 -17.70 5.49 -11.56
CA ALA A 169 -18.38 6.14 -10.46
C ALA A 169 -18.02 7.65 -10.38
N GLU A 170 -16.73 7.98 -10.44
CA GLU A 170 -16.28 9.37 -10.31
C GLU A 170 -16.70 10.25 -11.49
N PRO A 171 -16.55 9.85 -12.77
CA PRO A 171 -16.92 10.72 -13.89
C PRO A 171 -18.43 10.79 -14.14
N LEU A 172 -19.22 9.78 -13.72
CA LEU A 172 -20.64 9.69 -14.08
C LEU A 172 -21.60 10.06 -12.94
N LEU A 173 -21.15 9.98 -11.66
CA LEU A 173 -22.02 10.12 -10.51
C LEU A 173 -21.51 11.20 -9.55
N THR A 174 -22.42 12.01 -9.02
CA THR A 174 -22.12 12.89 -7.88
C THR A 174 -21.83 12.06 -6.63
N LEU A 175 -21.07 12.60 -5.67
CA LEU A 175 -20.77 11.88 -4.42
C LEU A 175 -22.03 11.42 -3.68
N HIS A 176 -23.09 12.23 -3.71
CA HIS A 176 -24.39 11.87 -3.14
C HIS A 176 -25.01 10.65 -3.86
N ALA A 177 -25.00 10.63 -5.20
CA ALA A 177 -25.50 9.49 -5.98
C ALA A 177 -24.64 8.23 -5.76
N GLN A 178 -23.32 8.38 -5.64
CA GLN A 178 -22.40 7.28 -5.29
C GLN A 178 -22.74 6.67 -3.93
N ALA A 179 -22.99 7.50 -2.89
CA ALA A 179 -23.37 7.03 -1.55
C ALA A 179 -24.67 6.23 -1.57
N TRP A 180 -25.69 6.68 -2.30
CA TRP A 180 -26.96 5.96 -2.44
C TRP A 180 -26.82 4.69 -3.26
N ALA A 181 -26.07 4.72 -4.38
CA ALA A 181 -25.82 3.52 -5.19
C ALA A 181 -25.07 2.44 -4.39
N TRP A 182 -24.06 2.84 -3.61
CA TRP A 182 -23.34 1.93 -2.72
C TRP A 182 -24.26 1.36 -1.63
N SER A 183 -25.13 2.19 -1.05
CA SER A 183 -26.10 1.77 -0.05
C SER A 183 -27.11 0.77 -0.61
N ALA A 184 -27.59 0.98 -1.84
CA ALA A 184 -28.44 0.01 -2.54
C ALA A 184 -27.70 -1.31 -2.78
N GLY A 185 -26.42 -1.25 -3.16
CA GLY A 185 -25.54 -2.43 -3.28
C GLY A 185 -25.37 -3.17 -1.95
N TYR A 186 -25.25 -2.44 -0.82
CA TYR A 186 -25.18 -3.04 0.52
C TYR A 186 -26.48 -3.79 0.88
N LEU A 187 -27.64 -3.20 0.59
CA LEU A 187 -28.94 -3.85 0.82
C LEU A 187 -29.13 -5.09 -0.09
N LEU A 188 -28.66 -5.00 -1.35
CA LEU A 188 -28.60 -6.18 -2.23
C LEU A 188 -27.73 -7.28 -1.63
N LEU A 189 -26.55 -6.92 -1.10
CA LEU A 189 -25.64 -7.86 -0.45
C LEU A 189 -26.29 -8.51 0.78
N LEU A 190 -27.01 -7.75 1.61
CA LEU A 190 -27.81 -8.28 2.73
C LEU A 190 -28.81 -9.33 2.25
N GLY A 191 -29.53 -9.06 1.16
CA GLY A 191 -30.47 -10.02 0.54
C GLY A 191 -29.77 -11.29 0.04
N LEU A 192 -28.60 -11.16 -0.59
CA LEU A 192 -27.80 -12.29 -1.06
C LEU A 192 -27.28 -13.16 0.11
N ILE A 193 -26.82 -12.51 1.19
CA ILE A 193 -26.39 -13.22 2.42
C ILE A 193 -27.58 -13.98 3.03
N ALA A 194 -28.75 -13.34 3.11
CA ALA A 194 -29.97 -13.98 3.60
C ALA A 194 -30.38 -15.19 2.75
N ALA A 195 -30.30 -15.07 1.43
CA ALA A 195 -30.55 -16.18 0.50
C ALA A 195 -29.53 -17.32 0.65
N ALA A 196 -28.24 -16.99 0.84
CA ALA A 196 -27.21 -17.99 1.12
C ALA A 196 -27.45 -18.71 2.45
N ALA A 197 -27.83 -17.98 3.51
CA ALA A 197 -28.20 -18.55 4.80
C ALA A 197 -29.43 -19.45 4.69
N TRP A 198 -30.44 -19.04 3.90
CA TRP A 198 -31.62 -19.87 3.64
C TRP A 198 -31.25 -21.15 2.92
N ASN A 199 -30.40 -21.11 1.93
CA ASN A 199 -29.92 -22.29 1.18
C ASN A 199 -29.18 -23.28 2.09
N ARG A 200 -28.80 -22.90 3.31
CA ARG A 200 -28.15 -23.73 4.33
C ARG A 200 -29.06 -24.21 5.43
N ARG A 201 -30.34 -23.90 5.42
CA ARG A 201 -31.29 -24.42 6.42
C ARG A 201 -31.37 -25.93 6.33
N GLY A 202 -31.29 -26.62 7.48
CA GLY A 202 -31.33 -28.08 7.57
C GLY A 202 -29.96 -28.77 7.53
N LEU A 203 -28.86 -28.05 7.38
CA LEU A 203 -27.50 -28.55 7.60
C LEU A 203 -27.10 -28.22 9.05
N ASP A 204 -27.55 -29.03 10.02
CA ASP A 204 -27.06 -28.97 11.42
C ASP A 204 -25.67 -29.65 11.52
N VAL A 205 -24.74 -29.24 10.69
CA VAL A 205 -23.34 -29.63 10.87
C VAL A 205 -22.74 -28.65 11.84
N THR A 206 -22.59 -29.04 13.10
CA THR A 206 -21.50 -28.58 13.92
C THR A 206 -20.25 -28.95 13.12
N LEU A 207 -19.69 -27.96 12.38
CA LEU A 207 -18.40 -28.15 11.78
C LEU A 207 -17.48 -28.50 12.94
N ALA A 208 -17.09 -29.77 13.01
CA ALA A 208 -16.09 -30.20 13.94
C ALA A 208 -14.95 -29.19 13.80
N THR A 209 -14.81 -28.37 14.80
CA THR A 209 -13.57 -27.63 14.99
C THR A 209 -12.54 -28.74 14.96
N GLY A 210 -11.62 -28.71 13.97
CA GLY A 210 -10.56 -29.71 13.84
C GLY A 210 -9.60 -29.70 15.05
N ALA A 211 -10.20 -29.81 16.25
CA ALA A 211 -9.51 -29.93 17.52
C ALA A 211 -8.90 -31.32 17.74
N ASP A 212 -9.31 -32.31 16.92
CA ASP A 212 -8.89 -33.70 17.13
C ASP A 212 -7.69 -34.13 16.26
N GLU A 213 -7.20 -33.31 15.35
CA GLU A 213 -5.89 -33.56 14.75
C GLU A 213 -4.84 -32.61 15.35
N ALA A 214 -4.36 -32.93 16.54
CA ALA A 214 -3.23 -32.29 17.22
C ALA A 214 -1.93 -32.55 16.46
N GLY A 215 -1.78 -31.89 15.32
CA GLY A 215 -0.50 -31.82 14.62
C GLY A 215 0.43 -30.79 15.27
N PRO A 216 1.73 -30.83 14.97
CA PRO A 216 2.70 -29.93 15.59
C PRO A 216 2.31 -28.46 15.33
N PRO A 217 2.43 -27.59 16.34
CA PRO A 217 2.13 -26.17 16.21
C PRO A 217 3.07 -25.51 15.19
N VAL A 218 2.57 -24.50 14.48
CA VAL A 218 3.39 -23.74 13.54
C VAL A 218 4.53 -23.03 14.30
N PRO A 219 5.80 -23.20 13.91
CA PRO A 219 6.92 -22.56 14.58
C PRO A 219 6.78 -21.02 14.58
N ARG A 220 7.05 -20.38 15.69
CA ARG A 220 6.99 -18.90 15.85
C ARG A 220 7.78 -18.17 14.75
N ARG A 221 8.96 -18.69 14.38
CA ARG A 221 9.80 -18.14 13.30
C ARG A 221 9.05 -18.08 11.97
N ARG A 222 8.20 -19.06 11.68
CA ARG A 222 7.40 -19.10 10.45
C ARG A 222 6.28 -18.06 10.48
N ILE A 223 5.63 -17.87 11.63
CA ILE A 223 4.62 -16.83 11.84
C ILE A 223 5.23 -15.44 11.66
N VAL A 224 6.40 -15.18 12.27
CA VAL A 224 7.13 -13.91 12.09
C VAL A 224 7.50 -13.67 10.62
N LEU A 225 7.91 -14.73 9.91
CA LEU A 225 8.24 -14.62 8.49
C LEU A 225 6.98 -14.32 7.65
N TRP A 226 5.84 -14.92 7.94
CA TRP A 226 4.56 -14.60 7.28
C TRP A 226 4.14 -13.15 7.53
N LEU A 227 4.26 -12.69 8.79
CA LEU A 227 4.03 -11.28 9.14
C LEU A 227 4.92 -10.35 8.32
N ALA A 228 6.22 -10.61 8.27
CA ALA A 228 7.16 -9.78 7.51
C ALA A 228 6.88 -9.79 6.00
N LEU A 229 6.58 -10.97 5.41
CA LEU A 229 6.24 -11.12 4.00
C LEU A 229 4.91 -10.47 3.60
N ALA A 230 4.04 -10.16 4.55
CA ALA A 230 2.82 -9.39 4.33
C ALA A 230 3.00 -7.90 4.68
N ALA A 231 3.73 -7.58 5.76
CA ALA A 231 3.93 -6.22 6.23
C ALA A 231 4.79 -5.38 5.26
N VAL A 232 5.89 -5.96 4.78
CA VAL A 232 6.82 -5.23 3.91
C VAL A 232 6.18 -4.84 2.57
N PRO A 233 5.49 -5.71 1.82
CA PRO A 233 4.76 -5.30 0.61
C PRO A 233 3.67 -4.25 0.87
N SER A 234 2.92 -4.40 1.97
CA SER A 234 1.88 -3.44 2.34
C SER A 234 2.45 -2.06 2.66
N GLY A 235 3.49 -2.02 3.50
CA GLY A 235 4.20 -0.77 3.79
C GLY A 235 4.87 -0.17 2.54
N LEU A 236 5.47 -1.02 1.68
CA LEU A 236 6.10 -0.57 0.45
C LEU A 236 5.08 0.05 -0.52
N MET A 237 3.87 -0.50 -0.64
CA MET A 237 2.80 0.09 -1.44
C MET A 237 2.45 1.51 -0.95
N LEU A 238 2.29 1.70 0.35
CA LEU A 238 1.97 3.01 0.94
C LEU A 238 3.13 3.98 0.83
N SER A 239 4.35 3.54 1.17
CA SER A 239 5.54 4.39 1.08
C SER A 239 5.89 4.77 -0.36
N THR A 240 5.66 3.88 -1.33
CA THR A 240 5.77 4.18 -2.76
C THR A 240 4.81 5.29 -3.16
N THR A 241 3.55 5.23 -2.70
CA THR A 241 2.58 6.29 -2.95
C THR A 241 3.06 7.63 -2.39
N THR A 242 3.52 7.64 -1.14
CA THR A 242 4.04 8.86 -0.50
C THR A 242 5.26 9.40 -1.25
N HIS A 243 6.25 8.55 -1.56
CA HIS A 243 7.46 8.95 -2.27
C HIS A 243 7.15 9.50 -3.67
N LEU A 244 6.30 8.83 -4.45
CA LEU A 244 5.91 9.30 -5.78
C LEU A 244 5.23 10.67 -5.72
N THR A 245 4.29 10.87 -4.79
CA THR A 245 3.52 12.11 -4.69
C THR A 245 4.27 13.25 -4.03
N THR A 246 5.26 12.96 -3.19
CA THR A 246 6.08 13.97 -2.49
C THR A 246 7.29 14.39 -3.30
N ASP A 247 8.02 13.42 -3.87
CA ASP A 247 9.37 13.67 -4.42
C ASP A 247 9.45 13.62 -5.94
N ILE A 248 8.44 13.04 -6.64
CA ILE A 248 8.51 12.81 -8.08
C ILE A 248 7.42 13.57 -8.82
N VAL A 249 6.13 13.30 -8.53
CA VAL A 249 5.01 13.95 -9.23
C VAL A 249 3.76 14.02 -8.36
N ALA A 250 3.23 15.21 -8.14
CA ALA A 250 1.97 15.41 -7.42
C ALA A 250 0.79 15.26 -8.41
N MET A 251 0.16 14.09 -8.44
CA MET A 251 -1.02 13.82 -9.27
C MET A 251 -2.18 13.28 -8.41
N PRO A 252 -3.40 13.82 -8.58
CA PRO A 252 -4.58 13.26 -7.95
C PRO A 252 -4.80 11.80 -8.36
N LEU A 253 -5.28 10.97 -7.43
CA LEU A 253 -5.58 9.54 -7.66
C LEU A 253 -4.36 8.67 -8.05
N LEU A 254 -3.12 9.18 -7.98
CA LEU A 254 -1.92 8.38 -8.27
C LEU A 254 -1.85 7.12 -7.40
N TRP A 255 -2.36 7.17 -6.17
CA TRP A 255 -2.40 6.05 -5.22
C TRP A 255 -3.19 4.81 -5.71
N VAL A 256 -4.10 4.97 -6.67
CA VAL A 256 -4.85 3.84 -7.25
C VAL A 256 -3.91 2.87 -7.97
N ILE A 257 -2.85 3.38 -8.60
CA ILE A 257 -1.90 2.56 -9.36
C ILE A 257 -1.08 1.66 -8.43
N PRO A 258 -0.39 2.15 -7.39
CA PRO A 258 0.31 1.29 -6.43
C PRO A 258 -0.61 0.25 -5.78
N LEU A 259 -1.82 0.62 -5.38
CA LEU A 259 -2.79 -0.30 -4.81
C LEU A 259 -3.22 -1.38 -5.82
N GLY A 260 -3.49 -0.99 -7.07
CA GLY A 260 -3.82 -1.93 -8.15
C GLY A 260 -2.70 -2.93 -8.42
N LEU A 261 -1.45 -2.48 -8.49
CA LEU A 261 -0.26 -3.32 -8.67
C LEU A 261 -0.05 -4.27 -7.48
N TYR A 262 -0.26 -3.78 -6.25
CA TYR A 262 -0.21 -4.61 -5.05
C TYR A 262 -1.26 -5.73 -5.07
N LEU A 263 -2.52 -5.44 -5.43
CA LEU A 263 -3.57 -6.46 -5.57
C LEU A 263 -3.28 -7.43 -6.72
N LEU A 264 -2.79 -6.92 -7.85
CA LEU A 264 -2.39 -7.75 -8.99
C LEU A 264 -1.27 -8.72 -8.61
N SER A 265 -0.32 -8.28 -7.78
CA SER A 265 0.78 -9.14 -7.30
C SER A 265 0.28 -10.33 -6.48
N PHE A 266 -0.75 -10.17 -5.64
CA PHE A 266 -1.43 -11.27 -4.97
C PHE A 266 -2.09 -12.23 -5.95
N SER A 267 -2.82 -11.69 -6.92
CA SER A 267 -3.52 -12.50 -7.93
C SER A 267 -2.55 -13.37 -8.72
N ILE A 268 -1.39 -12.82 -9.10
CA ILE A 268 -0.34 -13.56 -9.81
C ILE A 268 0.34 -14.57 -8.89
N ALA A 269 0.67 -14.17 -7.66
CA ALA A 269 1.37 -15.02 -6.70
C ALA A 269 0.54 -16.23 -6.26
N PHE A 270 -0.77 -16.08 -6.14
CA PHE A 270 -1.70 -17.12 -5.69
C PHE A 270 -2.41 -17.85 -6.84
N ALA A 271 -2.07 -17.55 -8.10
CA ALA A 271 -2.63 -18.23 -9.25
C ALA A 271 -2.16 -19.69 -9.34
N GLU A 272 -3.00 -20.57 -9.90
CA GLU A 272 -2.66 -21.99 -10.13
C GLU A 272 -1.46 -22.13 -11.06
N ARG A 273 -1.42 -21.33 -12.14
CA ARG A 273 -0.33 -21.34 -13.11
C ARG A 273 0.86 -20.53 -12.61
N ARG A 274 1.84 -21.18 -12.00
CA ARG A 274 3.00 -20.59 -11.34
C ARG A 274 4.06 -19.98 -12.28
N ARG A 275 3.90 -20.11 -13.62
CA ARG A 275 4.93 -19.65 -14.58
C ARG A 275 5.16 -18.13 -14.50
N ALA A 276 4.09 -17.35 -14.53
CA ALA A 276 4.18 -15.88 -14.43
C ALA A 276 4.81 -15.45 -13.11
N ALA A 277 4.35 -16.01 -11.98
CA ALA A 277 4.90 -15.73 -10.67
C ALA A 277 6.40 -15.99 -10.58
N ARG A 278 6.88 -17.12 -11.12
CA ARG A 278 8.31 -17.47 -11.13
C ARG A 278 9.15 -16.53 -12.00
N VAL A 279 8.69 -16.23 -13.21
CA VAL A 279 9.40 -15.32 -14.12
C VAL A 279 9.52 -13.91 -13.52
N LEU A 280 8.41 -13.35 -13.03
CA LEU A 280 8.40 -12.01 -12.42
C LEU A 280 9.23 -11.97 -11.13
N SER A 281 9.19 -13.03 -10.31
CA SER A 281 10.01 -13.11 -9.09
C SER A 281 11.51 -13.14 -9.41
N ALA A 282 11.93 -13.75 -10.52
CA ALA A 282 13.33 -13.77 -10.94
C ALA A 282 13.84 -12.37 -11.31
N LEU A 283 12.97 -11.47 -11.79
CA LEU A 283 13.31 -10.08 -12.12
C LEU A 283 13.43 -9.17 -10.90
N ALA A 284 12.95 -9.60 -9.71
CA ALA A 284 12.91 -8.75 -8.52
C ALA A 284 14.29 -8.25 -8.10
N TRP A 285 15.34 -9.09 -8.15
CA TRP A 285 16.69 -8.66 -7.84
C TRP A 285 17.24 -7.65 -8.83
N VAL A 286 16.94 -7.83 -10.12
CA VAL A 286 17.38 -6.90 -11.17
C VAL A 286 16.76 -5.51 -10.90
N VAL A 287 15.44 -5.45 -10.67
CA VAL A 287 14.77 -4.18 -10.48
C VAL A 287 15.13 -3.50 -9.15
N VAL A 288 15.35 -4.27 -8.08
CA VAL A 288 15.78 -3.71 -6.78
C VAL A 288 17.17 -3.07 -6.90
N LEU A 289 18.10 -3.70 -7.62
CA LEU A 289 19.44 -3.16 -7.80
C LEU A 289 19.44 -1.98 -8.79
N ALA A 290 18.61 -2.01 -9.84
CA ALA A 290 18.56 -0.97 -10.85
C ALA A 290 17.76 0.28 -10.40
N ALA A 291 16.70 0.09 -9.65
CA ALA A 291 15.77 1.16 -9.27
C ALA A 291 15.77 1.46 -7.75
N GLY A 292 16.45 0.65 -6.94
CA GLY A 292 16.44 0.82 -5.48
C GLY A 292 17.07 2.13 -5.02
N GLY A 293 18.02 2.67 -5.74
CA GLY A 293 18.62 3.98 -5.47
C GLY A 293 17.65 5.14 -5.62
N LEU A 294 16.65 5.01 -6.51
CA LEU A 294 15.60 6.04 -6.69
C LEU A 294 14.79 6.27 -5.41
N ALA A 295 14.79 5.32 -4.47
CA ALA A 295 14.14 5.49 -3.16
C ALA A 295 14.76 6.61 -2.31
N MET A 296 15.96 7.09 -2.66
CA MET A 296 16.65 8.19 -1.97
C MET A 296 16.67 9.49 -2.79
N VAL A 297 16.09 9.49 -3.98
CA VAL A 297 16.04 10.68 -4.84
C VAL A 297 14.91 11.59 -4.37
N SER A 298 15.26 12.81 -3.99
CA SER A 298 14.33 13.87 -3.60
C SER A 298 14.45 15.10 -4.51
N THR A 299 14.96 14.93 -5.72
CA THR A 299 15.14 16.00 -6.70
C THR A 299 14.08 15.94 -7.79
N HIS A 300 13.73 17.10 -8.31
CA HIS A 300 12.78 17.32 -9.40
C HIS A 300 13.27 16.71 -10.71
N SER A 301 13.36 15.38 -10.81
CA SER A 301 13.69 14.76 -12.08
C SER A 301 12.48 14.92 -13.01
N ALA A 302 12.61 15.84 -13.96
CA ALA A 302 11.62 16.02 -15.01
C ALA A 302 11.56 14.74 -15.86
N GLY A 303 10.52 13.90 -15.65
CA GLY A 303 10.31 12.74 -16.50
C GLY A 303 9.48 11.62 -15.88
N LEU A 304 8.89 10.78 -16.73
CA LEU A 304 8.06 9.65 -16.32
C LEU A 304 8.89 8.39 -15.98
N MET A 305 10.17 8.36 -16.34
CA MET A 305 11.03 7.18 -16.14
C MET A 305 11.17 6.80 -14.65
N PRO A 306 11.42 7.72 -13.70
CA PRO A 306 11.44 7.38 -12.27
C PRO A 306 10.11 6.82 -11.76
N VAL A 307 8.98 7.33 -12.26
CA VAL A 307 7.64 6.83 -11.91
C VAL A 307 7.51 5.36 -12.33
N PHE A 308 7.81 5.04 -13.59
CA PHE A 308 7.73 3.66 -14.08
C PHE A 308 8.72 2.73 -13.37
N ALA A 309 9.94 3.18 -13.11
CA ALA A 309 10.94 2.38 -12.41
C ALA A 309 10.52 2.05 -10.97
N THR A 310 10.00 3.03 -10.23
CA THR A 310 9.50 2.86 -8.86
C THR A 310 8.25 1.95 -8.82
N LEU A 311 7.32 2.09 -9.77
CA LEU A 311 6.16 1.21 -9.89
C LEU A 311 6.56 -0.22 -10.29
N ALA A 312 7.55 -0.38 -11.17
CA ALA A 312 8.09 -1.69 -11.53
C ALA A 312 8.77 -2.36 -10.33
N LEU A 313 9.54 -1.59 -9.53
CA LEU A 313 10.14 -2.07 -8.29
C LEU A 313 9.05 -2.56 -7.33
N LEU A 314 8.05 -1.75 -7.04
CA LEU A 314 6.92 -2.14 -6.19
C LEU A 314 6.30 -3.45 -6.68
N PHE A 315 5.92 -3.51 -7.94
CA PHE A 315 5.20 -4.65 -8.51
C PHE A 315 6.00 -5.94 -8.46
N LEU A 316 7.24 -5.93 -8.99
CA LEU A 316 8.08 -7.14 -9.08
C LEU A 316 8.49 -7.65 -7.69
N VAL A 317 8.80 -6.74 -6.77
CA VAL A 317 9.10 -7.08 -5.37
C VAL A 317 7.87 -7.68 -4.68
N CYS A 318 6.69 -7.04 -4.81
CA CYS A 318 5.46 -7.59 -4.24
C CYS A 318 5.14 -8.98 -4.81
N VAL A 319 5.28 -9.20 -6.13
CA VAL A 319 5.09 -10.53 -6.73
C VAL A 319 6.06 -11.55 -6.11
N ALA A 320 7.33 -11.20 -5.93
CA ALA A 320 8.32 -12.11 -5.37
C ALA A 320 8.04 -12.45 -3.90
N LEU A 321 7.69 -11.46 -3.08
CA LEU A 321 7.40 -11.67 -1.66
C LEU A 321 6.09 -12.42 -1.44
N HIS A 322 5.02 -12.10 -2.19
CA HIS A 322 3.76 -12.84 -2.15
C HIS A 322 3.91 -14.26 -2.70
N THR A 323 4.76 -14.48 -3.73
CA THR A 323 5.10 -15.81 -4.22
C THR A 323 5.78 -16.63 -3.13
N ARG A 324 6.76 -16.05 -2.43
CA ARG A 324 7.41 -16.69 -1.29
C ARG A 324 6.44 -16.98 -0.15
N LEU A 325 5.52 -16.07 0.13
CA LEU A 325 4.47 -16.25 1.13
C LEU A 325 3.56 -17.43 0.76
N TYR A 326 3.15 -17.54 -0.50
CA TYR A 326 2.37 -18.66 -1.01
C TYR A 326 3.11 -19.99 -0.89
N ASP A 327 4.41 -20.03 -1.23
CA ASP A 327 5.22 -21.24 -1.15
C ASP A 327 5.43 -21.72 0.31
N LEU A 328 5.32 -20.80 1.27
CA LEU A 328 5.37 -21.07 2.71
C LEU A 328 4.00 -21.33 3.34
N ARG A 329 2.92 -21.43 2.55
CA ARG A 329 1.58 -21.69 3.10
C ARG A 329 1.57 -22.99 3.90
N PRO A 330 0.78 -23.04 4.99
CA PRO A 330 0.69 -24.23 5.82
C PRO A 330 -0.31 -25.25 5.23
N GLU A 331 -0.40 -26.39 5.87
CA GLU A 331 -1.46 -27.36 5.64
C GLU A 331 -2.86 -26.76 5.91
N PRO A 332 -3.94 -27.33 5.33
CA PRO A 332 -5.30 -26.79 5.42
C PRO A 332 -5.78 -26.45 6.83
N ARG A 333 -5.39 -27.22 7.85
CA ARG A 333 -5.73 -27.00 9.27
C ARG A 333 -5.24 -25.68 9.84
N HIS A 334 -4.15 -25.10 9.33
CA HIS A 334 -3.55 -23.84 9.79
C HIS A 334 -3.84 -22.66 8.87
N LEU A 335 -4.67 -22.82 7.84
CA LEU A 335 -4.98 -21.75 6.87
C LEU A 335 -5.61 -20.52 7.53
N THR A 336 -6.46 -20.70 8.55
CA THR A 336 -7.06 -19.56 9.26
C THR A 336 -6.00 -18.72 9.98
N LEU A 337 -5.06 -19.37 10.67
CA LEU A 337 -3.92 -18.69 11.29
C LEU A 337 -3.07 -17.97 10.24
N PHE A 338 -2.84 -18.60 9.09
CA PHE A 338 -2.09 -18.02 7.99
C PHE A 338 -2.75 -16.75 7.44
N TYR A 339 -4.05 -16.78 7.13
CA TYR A 339 -4.78 -15.61 6.63
C TYR A 339 -4.88 -14.50 7.67
N LEU A 340 -5.10 -14.85 8.94
CA LEU A 340 -5.11 -13.87 10.03
C LEU A 340 -3.74 -13.20 10.18
N THR A 341 -2.66 -14.00 10.09
CA THR A 341 -1.28 -13.49 10.14
C THR A 341 -0.96 -12.58 8.95
N MET A 342 -1.43 -12.92 7.75
CA MET A 342 -1.29 -12.06 6.57
C MET A 342 -2.00 -10.72 6.76
N SER A 343 -3.25 -10.75 7.23
CA SER A 343 -4.02 -9.52 7.50
C SER A 343 -3.36 -8.67 8.59
N ALA A 344 -2.86 -9.29 9.65
CA ALA A 344 -2.10 -8.62 10.70
C ALA A 344 -0.81 -8.00 10.15
N GLY A 345 -0.08 -8.72 9.30
CA GLY A 345 1.10 -8.19 8.60
C GLY A 345 0.75 -6.95 7.76
N GLY A 346 -0.31 -7.03 6.94
CA GLY A 346 -0.78 -5.88 6.18
C GLY A 346 -1.06 -4.66 7.05
N ALA A 347 -1.81 -4.85 8.14
CA ALA A 347 -2.12 -3.78 9.10
C ALA A 347 -0.85 -3.21 9.79
N LEU A 348 0.14 -4.05 10.09
CA LEU A 348 1.44 -3.61 10.64
C LEU A 348 2.23 -2.75 9.64
N GLY A 349 2.24 -3.12 8.36
CA GLY A 349 2.84 -2.30 7.30
C GLY A 349 2.16 -0.94 7.19
N GLY A 350 0.82 -0.91 7.24
CA GLY A 350 0.03 0.32 7.28
C GLY A 350 0.30 1.16 8.53
N LEU A 351 0.34 0.54 9.71
CA LEU A 351 0.65 1.20 10.98
C LEU A 351 2.02 1.88 10.95
N PHE A 352 3.04 1.15 10.45
CA PHE A 352 4.39 1.71 10.32
C PHE A 352 4.41 2.93 9.42
N THR A 353 3.81 2.83 8.23
CA THR A 353 3.89 3.89 7.21
C THR A 353 2.96 5.07 7.50
N ALA A 354 1.73 4.81 8.02
CA ALA A 354 0.73 5.85 8.22
C ALA A 354 0.86 6.60 9.55
N LEU A 355 1.32 5.92 10.61
CA LEU A 355 1.38 6.52 11.94
C LEU A 355 2.82 6.68 12.46
N ILE A 356 3.64 5.61 12.42
CA ILE A 356 4.96 5.64 13.05
C ILE A 356 5.92 6.52 12.26
N ALA A 357 6.02 6.30 10.95
CA ALA A 357 6.97 7.00 10.10
C ALA A 357 6.79 8.53 10.11
N PRO A 358 5.57 9.11 9.98
CA PRO A 358 5.38 10.55 10.04
C PRO A 358 5.71 11.19 11.41
N LEU A 359 5.69 10.40 12.49
CA LEU A 359 6.03 10.88 13.83
C LEU A 359 7.52 10.84 14.14
N VAL A 360 8.27 9.97 13.43
CA VAL A 360 9.69 9.70 13.74
C VAL A 360 10.63 10.33 12.73
N PHE A 361 10.24 10.39 11.46
CA PHE A 361 11.11 10.81 10.37
C PHE A 361 10.76 12.22 9.86
N ASP A 362 11.76 13.00 9.51
CA ASP A 362 11.67 14.31 8.88
C ASP A 362 11.39 14.24 7.38
N TRP A 363 11.69 13.09 6.76
CA TRP A 363 11.49 12.78 5.34
C TRP A 363 10.88 11.39 5.17
N VAL A 364 10.67 10.90 3.93
CA VAL A 364 10.09 9.57 3.61
C VAL A 364 11.07 8.41 3.84
N TRP A 365 11.83 8.42 4.92
CA TRP A 365 12.81 7.38 5.28
C TRP A 365 12.21 5.97 5.33
N GLU A 366 10.91 5.87 5.58
CA GLU A 366 10.21 4.59 5.54
C GLU A 366 10.31 3.90 4.17
N HIS A 367 10.41 4.66 3.06
CA HIS A 367 10.47 4.08 1.73
C HIS A 367 11.79 3.33 1.47
N PRO A 368 12.98 3.94 1.57
CA PRO A 368 14.24 3.21 1.41
C PRO A 368 14.42 2.10 2.45
N LEU A 369 13.96 2.26 3.69
CA LEU A 369 13.99 1.21 4.70
C LEU A 369 13.16 0.00 4.29
N LEU A 370 11.98 0.20 3.73
CA LEU A 370 11.12 -0.87 3.23
C LEU A 370 11.68 -1.54 1.96
N VAL A 371 12.36 -0.79 1.08
CA VAL A 371 13.08 -1.37 -0.07
C VAL A 371 14.22 -2.28 0.41
N LEU A 372 15.01 -1.86 1.40
CA LEU A 372 16.05 -2.70 2.02
C LEU A 372 15.47 -3.93 2.72
N ALA A 373 14.37 -3.76 3.47
CA ALA A 373 13.68 -4.86 4.12
C ALA A 373 13.11 -5.85 3.08
N ALA A 374 12.58 -5.35 1.99
CA ALA A 374 12.11 -6.17 0.88
C ALA A 374 13.25 -6.97 0.25
N ALA A 375 14.38 -6.35 -0.06
CA ALA A 375 15.58 -7.03 -0.55
C ALA A 375 16.08 -8.11 0.44
N ALA A 376 16.02 -7.83 1.75
CA ALA A 376 16.34 -8.81 2.78
C ALA A 376 15.39 -10.02 2.79
N LEU A 377 14.16 -9.86 2.33
CA LEU A 377 13.16 -10.91 2.24
C LEU A 377 13.08 -11.60 0.87
N LEU A 378 13.73 -11.10 -0.18
CA LEU A 378 13.71 -11.73 -1.50
C LEU A 378 14.30 -13.16 -1.47
N PRO A 379 13.76 -14.10 -2.27
CA PRO A 379 14.34 -15.44 -2.42
C PRO A 379 15.72 -15.36 -3.07
N ARG A 380 16.66 -16.24 -2.66
CA ARG A 380 17.99 -16.33 -3.26
C ARG A 380 18.02 -17.29 -4.44
N ASP A 381 17.11 -18.23 -4.46
CA ASP A 381 17.10 -19.35 -5.40
C ASP A 381 16.56 -18.95 -6.78
N SER A 382 16.19 -17.68 -6.95
CA SER A 382 15.71 -17.12 -8.22
C SER A 382 16.82 -16.88 -9.24
N LEU A 383 18.09 -16.85 -8.81
CA LEU A 383 19.25 -16.63 -9.66
C LEU A 383 20.26 -17.78 -9.54
N PRO A 384 21.08 -18.03 -10.59
CA PRO A 384 22.14 -19.02 -10.55
C PRO A 384 23.14 -18.71 -9.44
N ASP A 385 23.47 -19.72 -8.64
CA ASP A 385 24.51 -19.63 -7.61
C ASP A 385 25.86 -20.07 -8.20
N TRP A 386 26.65 -19.11 -8.64
CA TRP A 386 27.96 -19.36 -9.24
C TRP A 386 28.97 -20.00 -8.27
N ARG A 387 28.76 -19.96 -6.94
CA ARG A 387 29.57 -20.71 -5.97
C ARG A 387 29.49 -22.22 -6.17
N ARG A 388 28.44 -22.68 -6.83
CA ARG A 388 28.27 -24.10 -7.18
C ARG A 388 29.07 -24.53 -8.42
N LEU A 389 29.78 -23.60 -9.06
CA LEU A 389 30.72 -23.95 -10.13
C LEU A 389 31.84 -24.83 -9.55
N ARG A 390 31.97 -26.02 -10.10
CA ARG A 390 32.97 -27.01 -9.65
C ARG A 390 34.37 -26.44 -9.81
N GLY A 391 35.22 -26.58 -8.75
CA GLY A 391 36.65 -26.26 -8.81
C GLY A 391 37.06 -24.88 -8.30
N LEU A 392 36.16 -24.08 -7.77
CA LEU A 392 36.53 -22.81 -7.10
C LEU A 392 37.01 -23.07 -5.67
N GLU A 393 38.26 -22.75 -5.40
CA GLU A 393 38.83 -22.79 -4.07
C GLU A 393 38.27 -21.65 -3.19
N PRO A 394 38.09 -21.84 -1.86
CA PRO A 394 37.57 -20.79 -0.96
C PRO A 394 38.38 -19.48 -0.98
N GLU A 395 39.70 -19.57 -1.26
CA GLU A 395 40.55 -18.39 -1.38
C GLU A 395 40.28 -17.60 -2.66
N MET A 396 40.09 -18.30 -3.77
CA MET A 396 39.70 -17.66 -5.03
C MET A 396 38.34 -16.94 -4.91
N VAL A 397 37.39 -17.55 -4.21
CA VAL A 397 36.08 -16.92 -3.94
C VAL A 397 36.26 -15.65 -3.08
N ARG A 398 37.13 -15.69 -2.05
CA ARG A 398 37.41 -14.51 -1.21
C ARG A 398 38.09 -13.39 -2.00
N LEU A 399 39.05 -13.69 -2.84
CA LEU A 399 39.71 -12.73 -3.72
C LEU A 399 38.73 -12.12 -4.75
N ALA A 400 37.88 -12.94 -5.36
CA ALA A 400 36.86 -12.46 -6.30
C ALA A 400 35.86 -11.52 -5.61
N LEU A 401 35.43 -11.86 -4.37
CA LEU A 401 34.56 -10.98 -3.61
C LEU A 401 35.24 -9.66 -3.24
N ALA A 402 36.49 -9.70 -2.81
CA ALA A 402 37.25 -8.47 -2.51
C ALA A 402 37.42 -7.60 -3.75
N ALA A 403 37.71 -8.19 -4.91
CA ALA A 403 37.81 -7.48 -6.18
C ALA A 403 36.46 -6.88 -6.61
N LEU A 404 35.37 -7.63 -6.49
CA LEU A 404 34.01 -7.14 -6.80
C LEU A 404 33.60 -5.97 -5.89
N LEU A 405 33.88 -6.06 -4.58
CA LEU A 405 33.58 -5.00 -3.64
C LEU A 405 34.46 -3.75 -3.86
N GLY A 406 35.75 -3.95 -4.14
CA GLY A 406 36.65 -2.86 -4.50
C GLY A 406 36.21 -2.13 -5.77
N PHE A 407 35.82 -2.90 -6.79
CA PHE A 407 35.33 -2.34 -8.04
C PHE A 407 33.93 -1.69 -7.87
N ALA A 408 33.07 -2.22 -7.01
CA ALA A 408 31.81 -1.60 -6.67
C ALA A 408 32.00 -0.26 -5.94
N ALA A 409 32.97 -0.17 -5.02
CA ALA A 409 33.33 1.07 -4.35
C ALA A 409 33.86 2.12 -5.34
N PHE A 410 34.71 1.72 -6.28
CA PHE A 410 35.22 2.59 -7.34
C PHE A 410 34.11 3.07 -8.27
N ALA A 411 33.23 2.16 -8.72
CA ALA A 411 32.07 2.49 -9.55
C ALA A 411 31.09 3.44 -8.81
N GLY A 412 30.87 3.20 -7.52
CA GLY A 412 30.06 4.09 -6.67
C GLY A 412 30.68 5.48 -6.50
N TRP A 413 31.98 5.57 -6.36
CA TRP A 413 32.68 6.86 -6.31
C TRP A 413 32.52 7.64 -7.63
N LEU A 414 32.68 7.00 -8.78
CA LEU A 414 32.43 7.63 -10.08
C LEU A 414 30.97 8.03 -10.28
N LEU A 415 30.04 7.22 -9.78
CA LEU A 415 28.61 7.47 -9.90
C LEU A 415 28.16 8.66 -9.03
N HIS A 416 28.85 8.94 -7.93
CA HIS A 416 28.44 9.98 -6.98
C HIS A 416 28.34 11.37 -7.63
N ASP A 417 29.36 11.78 -8.36
CA ASP A 417 29.37 13.08 -9.02
C ASP A 417 28.33 13.14 -10.16
N LEU A 418 28.22 12.05 -10.92
CA LEU A 418 27.26 11.93 -12.02
C LEU A 418 25.78 11.90 -11.55
N ALA A 419 25.53 11.43 -10.34
CA ALA A 419 24.16 11.32 -9.79
C ALA A 419 23.58 12.67 -9.34
N LEU A 420 24.43 13.69 -9.20
CA LEU A 420 24.01 15.04 -8.80
C LEU A 420 23.68 15.94 -10.01
N GLU A 421 23.93 15.47 -11.23
CA GLU A 421 23.62 16.22 -12.45
C GLU A 421 22.13 16.17 -12.78
N VAL A 422 21.59 17.28 -13.32
CA VAL A 422 20.17 17.42 -13.67
C VAL A 422 19.79 16.50 -14.83
N GLU A 423 20.68 16.35 -15.81
CA GLU A 423 20.52 15.45 -16.95
C GLU A 423 21.58 14.34 -16.86
N PRO A 424 21.17 13.07 -16.66
CA PRO A 424 22.12 11.99 -16.49
C PRO A 424 22.90 11.73 -17.78
N GLU A 425 24.23 11.85 -17.71
CA GLU A 425 25.14 11.50 -18.79
C GLU A 425 25.11 9.99 -19.11
N PRO A 426 25.51 9.56 -20.31
CA PRO A 426 25.65 8.14 -20.65
C PRO A 426 26.50 7.35 -19.65
N ALA A 427 27.53 7.98 -19.06
CA ALA A 427 28.40 7.39 -18.04
C ALA A 427 27.62 6.97 -16.78
N TYR A 428 26.60 7.73 -16.35
CA TYR A 428 25.72 7.38 -15.25
C TYR A 428 25.05 6.00 -15.46
N TRP A 429 24.51 5.78 -16.64
CA TRP A 429 23.84 4.53 -16.97
C TRP A 429 24.80 3.35 -17.04
N ILE A 430 26.02 3.57 -17.54
CA ILE A 430 27.06 2.53 -17.61
C ILE A 430 27.46 2.10 -16.20
N TRP A 431 27.79 3.02 -15.30
CA TRP A 431 28.22 2.71 -13.94
C TRP A 431 27.08 2.14 -13.10
N SER A 432 25.86 2.62 -13.29
CA SER A 432 24.66 2.01 -12.69
C SER A 432 24.48 0.55 -13.13
N ALA A 433 24.62 0.26 -14.42
CA ALA A 433 24.55 -1.12 -14.95
C ALA A 433 25.67 -2.01 -14.38
N VAL A 434 26.90 -1.49 -14.25
CA VAL A 434 28.01 -2.21 -13.61
C VAL A 434 27.67 -2.59 -12.17
N LEU A 435 27.13 -1.65 -11.38
CA LEU A 435 26.71 -1.94 -9.99
C LEU A 435 25.59 -2.97 -9.92
N VAL A 436 24.64 -2.93 -10.85
CA VAL A 436 23.60 -3.98 -10.97
C VAL A 436 24.21 -5.35 -11.22
N VAL A 437 25.13 -5.47 -12.18
CA VAL A 437 25.80 -6.75 -12.50
C VAL A 437 26.58 -7.27 -11.29
N ILE A 438 27.33 -6.42 -10.60
CA ILE A 438 28.04 -6.79 -9.37
C ILE A 438 27.04 -7.25 -8.30
N GLY A 439 25.94 -6.51 -8.13
CA GLY A 439 24.89 -6.83 -7.16
C GLY A 439 24.27 -8.20 -7.43
N LEU A 440 23.97 -8.52 -8.70
CA LEU A 440 23.46 -9.84 -9.09
C LEU A 440 24.46 -10.96 -8.78
N ALA A 441 25.75 -10.72 -8.97
CA ALA A 441 26.80 -11.67 -8.60
C ALA A 441 26.90 -11.85 -7.06
N LEU A 442 26.54 -10.83 -6.27
CA LEU A 442 26.57 -10.84 -4.81
C LEU A 442 25.30 -11.41 -4.14
N VAL A 443 24.23 -11.69 -4.88
CA VAL A 443 22.95 -12.21 -4.33
C VAL A 443 23.13 -13.45 -3.42
N PRO A 444 24.05 -14.40 -3.71
CA PRO A 444 24.31 -15.51 -2.81
C PRO A 444 24.74 -15.09 -1.38
N TRP A 445 25.35 -13.91 -1.22
CA TRP A 445 25.78 -13.33 0.05
C TRP A 445 24.87 -12.18 0.47
N ARG A 446 23.80 -12.50 1.20
CA ARG A 446 22.76 -11.53 1.57
C ARG A 446 23.31 -10.26 2.20
N GLY A 447 24.28 -10.36 3.12
CA GLY A 447 24.89 -9.18 3.74
C GLY A 447 25.59 -8.26 2.74
N LEU A 448 26.32 -8.85 1.78
CA LEU A 448 27.06 -8.07 0.78
C LEU A 448 26.16 -7.38 -0.23
N VAL A 449 25.14 -8.07 -0.73
CA VAL A 449 24.19 -7.45 -1.67
C VAL A 449 23.35 -6.36 -1.00
N LEU A 450 22.96 -6.51 0.26
CA LEU A 450 22.27 -5.46 1.01
C LEU A 450 23.20 -4.28 1.29
N GLY A 451 24.46 -4.52 1.63
CA GLY A 451 25.46 -3.46 1.77
C GLY A 451 25.69 -2.70 0.47
N LEU A 452 25.77 -3.41 -0.66
CA LEU A 452 25.87 -2.78 -1.98
C LEU A 452 24.62 -1.96 -2.32
N LEU A 453 23.42 -2.49 -2.08
CA LEU A 453 22.16 -1.76 -2.30
C LEU A 453 22.11 -0.48 -1.45
N LEU A 454 22.48 -0.56 -0.18
CA LEU A 454 22.60 0.61 0.69
C LEU A 454 23.63 1.61 0.13
N GLY A 455 24.79 1.14 -0.35
CA GLY A 455 25.80 1.98 -1.00
C GLY A 455 25.24 2.68 -2.24
N ILE A 456 24.51 1.97 -3.11
CA ILE A 456 23.82 2.55 -4.26
C ILE A 456 22.84 3.65 -3.83
N MET A 457 22.01 3.38 -2.81
CA MET A 457 21.07 4.36 -2.25
C MET A 457 21.77 5.60 -1.73
N LEU A 458 22.87 5.45 -0.99
CA LEU A 458 23.64 6.58 -0.45
C LEU A 458 24.24 7.45 -1.56
N VAL A 459 24.83 6.82 -2.58
CA VAL A 459 25.48 7.51 -3.71
C VAL A 459 24.46 8.23 -4.58
N GLN A 460 23.29 7.65 -4.82
CA GLN A 460 22.25 8.20 -5.71
C GLN A 460 21.33 9.24 -5.02
N GLY A 461 21.76 9.87 -3.96
CA GLY A 461 21.05 10.96 -3.29
C GLY A 461 20.96 10.81 -1.77
N GLY A 462 21.25 9.62 -1.22
CA GLY A 462 21.11 9.37 0.21
C GLY A 462 22.06 10.19 1.08
N LEU A 463 23.28 10.46 0.63
CA LEU A 463 24.23 11.32 1.35
C LEU A 463 23.68 12.75 1.48
N LEU A 464 23.18 13.32 0.40
CA LEU A 464 22.56 14.65 0.40
C LEU A 464 21.31 14.67 1.28
N THR A 465 20.48 13.64 1.21
CA THR A 465 19.26 13.52 2.04
C THR A 465 19.61 13.42 3.54
N LEU A 466 20.69 12.74 3.90
CA LEU A 466 21.19 12.69 5.28
C LEU A 466 21.75 14.04 5.76
N GLU A 467 22.42 14.78 4.89
CA GLU A 467 22.92 16.12 5.17
C GLU A 467 21.75 17.08 5.41
N ASP A 468 20.75 17.12 4.52
CA ASP A 468 19.53 17.91 4.68
C ASP A 468 18.80 17.62 6.02
N SER A 469 18.75 16.34 6.43
CA SER A 469 18.17 15.96 7.72
C SER A 469 19.00 16.45 8.91
N ARG A 470 20.33 16.40 8.81
CA ARG A 470 21.24 16.90 9.87
C ARG A 470 21.20 18.42 10.02
N GLU A 471 21.06 19.13 8.93
CA GLU A 471 20.96 20.60 8.90
C GLU A 471 19.57 21.11 9.29
N GLY A 472 18.57 20.21 9.42
CA GLY A 472 17.21 20.59 9.76
C GLY A 472 16.49 21.39 8.68
N ILE A 473 16.90 21.22 7.42
CA ILE A 473 16.31 21.90 6.26
C ILE A 473 14.87 21.43 6.04
N ARG A 474 14.53 20.20 6.47
CA ARG A 474 13.23 19.57 6.28
C ARG A 474 12.43 19.53 7.57
N THR A 475 11.13 19.72 7.43
CA THR A 475 10.16 19.52 8.52
C THR A 475 8.99 18.72 7.98
N ARG A 476 8.66 17.62 8.63
CA ARG A 476 7.51 16.79 8.28
C ARG A 476 6.33 17.08 9.21
N SER A 477 5.20 17.40 8.63
CA SER A 477 3.90 17.44 9.30
C SER A 477 3.05 16.26 8.85
N TYR A 478 1.86 16.13 9.45
CA TYR A 478 0.87 15.16 8.98
C TYR A 478 0.49 15.37 7.50
N PHE A 479 0.46 16.62 7.03
CA PHE A 479 0.02 16.97 5.68
C PHE A 479 1.13 16.94 4.63
N GLY A 480 2.40 16.82 5.02
CA GLY A 480 3.49 16.72 4.07
C GLY A 480 4.84 17.13 4.62
N ILE A 481 5.80 17.24 3.71
CA ILE A 481 7.19 17.56 3.99
C ILE A 481 7.49 18.93 3.41
N TYR A 482 7.93 19.83 4.26
CA TYR A 482 8.34 21.19 3.91
C TYR A 482 9.86 21.29 3.94
N THR A 483 10.41 21.90 2.92
CA THR A 483 11.84 22.15 2.78
C THR A 483 12.07 23.65 2.72
N VAL A 484 12.89 24.18 3.64
CA VAL A 484 13.34 25.57 3.62
C VAL A 484 14.82 25.58 3.30
N ARG A 485 15.20 26.08 2.12
CA ARG A 485 16.59 26.09 1.65
C ARG A 485 17.07 27.49 1.37
N ASP A 486 18.27 27.82 1.85
CA ASP A 486 18.96 29.08 1.60
C ASP A 486 19.99 28.91 0.46
N TYR A 487 19.83 29.67 -0.60
CA TYR A 487 20.77 29.78 -1.70
C TYR A 487 21.60 31.03 -1.54
N ALA A 488 22.77 30.90 -0.92
CA ALA A 488 23.62 32.04 -0.56
C ALA A 488 24.11 32.83 -1.78
N GLN A 489 24.41 32.15 -2.89
CA GLN A 489 24.90 32.79 -4.13
C GLN A 489 23.82 33.67 -4.77
N ASP A 490 22.58 33.19 -4.79
CA ASP A 490 21.43 33.89 -5.38
C ASP A 490 20.75 34.84 -4.41
N ARG A 491 21.19 34.86 -3.14
CA ARG A 491 20.56 35.60 -2.04
C ARG A 491 19.05 35.27 -1.90
N LEU A 492 18.71 33.99 -1.99
CA LEU A 492 17.35 33.54 -1.99
C LEU A 492 17.12 32.52 -0.88
N ARG A 493 15.92 32.56 -0.29
CA ARG A 493 15.36 31.52 0.57
C ARG A 493 14.11 30.98 -0.10
N THR A 494 13.99 29.68 -0.22
CA THR A 494 12.84 29.00 -0.82
C THR A 494 12.09 28.21 0.20
N LEU A 495 10.76 28.11 0.04
CA LEU A 495 9.87 27.21 0.74
C LEU A 495 9.24 26.29 -0.29
N ALA A 496 9.52 24.99 -0.19
CA ALA A 496 8.90 23.97 -1.01
C ALA A 496 8.09 22.99 -0.15
N HIS A 497 7.01 22.45 -0.72
CA HIS A 497 6.22 21.37 -0.16
C HIS A 497 6.24 20.21 -1.17
N GLY A 498 7.00 19.17 -0.86
CA GLY A 498 7.33 18.14 -1.85
C GLY A 498 7.99 18.76 -3.08
N THR A 499 7.45 18.51 -4.27
CA THR A 499 7.94 19.07 -5.54
C THR A 499 7.44 20.49 -5.86
N THR A 500 6.56 21.04 -5.05
CA THR A 500 5.93 22.34 -5.32
C THR A 500 6.64 23.47 -4.59
N LEU A 501 7.17 24.44 -5.33
CA LEU A 501 7.72 25.67 -4.78
C LEU A 501 6.57 26.59 -4.36
N HIS A 502 6.42 26.82 -3.04
CA HIS A 502 5.37 27.66 -2.48
C HIS A 502 5.78 29.10 -2.24
N GLY A 503 7.06 29.37 -2.11
CA GLY A 503 7.50 30.72 -1.86
C GLY A 503 9.00 30.90 -2.08
N GLU A 504 9.36 32.13 -2.42
CA GLU A 504 10.74 32.58 -2.56
C GLU A 504 10.87 33.95 -1.91
N GLN A 505 11.87 34.13 -1.08
CA GLN A 505 12.17 35.38 -0.42
C GLN A 505 13.62 35.78 -0.71
N SER A 506 13.86 37.07 -1.04
CA SER A 506 15.20 37.58 -1.07
C SER A 506 15.77 37.70 0.33
N THR A 507 17.02 37.26 0.53
CA THR A 507 17.76 37.45 1.78
C THR A 507 18.42 38.83 1.82
N ASP A 508 18.40 39.60 0.69
CA ASP A 508 18.84 41.02 0.66
C ASP A 508 17.85 41.87 1.47
N PRO A 509 18.32 42.63 2.49
CA PRO A 509 17.45 43.48 3.31
C PRO A 509 16.60 44.47 2.51
N ALA A 510 17.10 44.97 1.38
CA ALA A 510 16.38 45.93 0.53
C ALA A 510 15.20 45.26 -0.23
N LEU A 511 15.35 43.99 -0.59
CA LEU A 511 14.39 43.24 -1.40
C LEU A 511 13.57 42.22 -0.58
N ARG A 512 13.83 42.07 0.72
CA ARG A 512 13.23 41.07 1.59
C ARG A 512 11.70 41.10 1.61
N ARG A 513 11.08 42.26 1.44
CA ARG A 513 9.61 42.44 1.45
C ARG A 513 9.01 42.46 0.05
N SER A 514 9.80 42.29 -1.00
CA SER A 514 9.30 42.25 -2.38
C SER A 514 8.65 40.88 -2.64
N PRO A 515 7.34 40.81 -2.97
CA PRO A 515 6.68 39.57 -3.28
C PRO A 515 7.23 38.96 -4.56
N ARG A 516 7.46 37.65 -4.54
CA ARG A 516 8.07 36.89 -5.63
C ARG A 516 7.20 35.70 -6.01
N THR A 517 7.61 34.91 -6.99
CA THR A 517 6.91 33.74 -7.53
C THR A 517 5.49 34.11 -7.96
N TYR A 518 4.50 33.24 -7.67
CA TYR A 518 3.10 33.48 -8.00
C TYR A 518 2.38 34.51 -7.10
N TYR A 519 3.09 35.13 -6.15
CA TYR A 519 2.63 36.33 -5.40
C TYR A 519 3.21 37.63 -5.95
N GLY A 520 4.07 37.58 -6.98
CA GLY A 520 4.67 38.76 -7.59
C GLY A 520 3.62 39.75 -8.16
N PRO A 521 3.96 41.04 -8.31
CA PRO A 521 2.99 42.05 -8.73
C PRO A 521 2.28 41.78 -10.06
N GLY A 522 2.96 41.05 -10.98
CA GLY A 522 2.39 40.63 -12.27
C GLY A 522 1.55 39.36 -12.25
N SER A 523 1.47 38.67 -11.12
CA SER A 523 0.63 37.47 -10.96
C SER A 523 -0.83 37.82 -10.71
N GLY A 524 -1.74 36.86 -10.93
CA GLY A 524 -3.17 37.04 -10.59
C GLY A 524 -3.39 37.40 -9.13
N ALA A 525 -2.67 36.74 -8.20
CA ALA A 525 -2.71 37.06 -6.77
C ALA A 525 -2.17 38.46 -6.48
N GLY A 526 -0.99 38.84 -7.05
CA GLY A 526 -0.42 40.16 -6.88
C GLY A 526 -1.31 41.28 -7.42
N MET A 527 -1.93 41.10 -8.58
CA MET A 527 -2.86 42.07 -9.17
C MET A 527 -4.14 42.20 -8.33
N ALA A 528 -4.69 41.11 -7.82
CA ALA A 528 -5.90 41.09 -6.97
C ALA A 528 -5.60 41.79 -5.64
N LEU A 529 -4.51 41.47 -4.98
CA LEU A 529 -4.08 42.09 -3.73
C LEU A 529 -3.75 43.59 -3.89
N GLY A 530 -3.04 43.96 -4.97
CA GLY A 530 -2.73 45.35 -5.28
C GLY A 530 -3.99 46.22 -5.52
N ARG A 531 -5.10 45.63 -5.94
CA ARG A 531 -6.38 46.32 -6.18
C ARG A 531 -7.42 46.13 -5.06
N ALA A 532 -7.07 45.38 -4.02
CA ALA A 532 -8.04 45.05 -2.96
C ALA A 532 -8.69 46.29 -2.32
N GLN A 533 -7.93 47.33 -2.03
CA GLN A 533 -8.48 48.59 -1.50
C GLN A 533 -9.38 49.32 -2.50
N GLN A 534 -9.06 49.28 -3.79
CA GLN A 534 -9.90 49.88 -4.84
C GLN A 534 -11.22 49.15 -5.02
N LEU A 535 -11.20 47.82 -4.92
CA LEU A 535 -12.39 46.98 -5.12
C LEU A 535 -13.29 46.88 -3.88
N PHE A 536 -12.71 46.90 -2.68
CA PHE A 536 -13.42 46.58 -1.44
C PHE A 536 -13.34 47.74 -0.39
N GLY A 537 -12.76 48.88 -0.76
CA GLY A 537 -12.64 50.03 0.10
C GLY A 537 -11.42 50.08 1.03
N PRO A 538 -11.14 51.21 1.68
CA PRO A 538 -10.06 51.37 2.62
C PRO A 538 -10.24 50.44 3.82
N GLY A 539 -9.18 49.71 4.20
CA GLY A 539 -9.25 48.72 5.29
C GLY A 539 -9.72 47.35 4.88
N ALA A 540 -9.76 47.02 3.57
CA ALA A 540 -10.11 45.69 3.07
C ALA A 540 -9.29 44.59 3.79
N ARG A 541 -10.00 43.59 4.34
CA ARG A 541 -9.38 42.44 4.99
C ARG A 541 -9.14 41.37 3.95
N VAL A 542 -7.92 40.88 3.90
CA VAL A 542 -7.52 39.80 2.99
C VAL A 542 -7.07 38.61 3.82
N ALA A 543 -7.56 37.43 3.50
CA ALA A 543 -7.06 36.16 4.01
C ALA A 543 -6.35 35.40 2.88
N VAL A 544 -5.21 34.84 3.19
CA VAL A 544 -4.47 33.92 2.30
C VAL A 544 -4.41 32.59 3.02
N VAL A 545 -4.89 31.54 2.34
CA VAL A 545 -4.94 30.18 2.89
C VAL A 545 -3.91 29.32 2.16
#